data_48669c6ea5dc4aa2fb0458ae32face78
#
_entry.id   48669c6ea5dc4aa2fb0458ae32face78
#
_cell.length_a   1.000
_cell.length_b   1.000
_cell.length_c   1.000
_cell.angle_alpha   90.00
_cell.angle_beta   90.00
_cell.angle_gamma   90.00
#
_symmetry.space_group_name_H-M   'P 1'
#
loop_
_entity.id
_entity.type
_entity.pdbx_description
1 polymer ?
#
loop_
_entity_poly.entity_id
_entity_poly.type
_entity_poly.pdbx_seq_one_letter_code
_entity_poly.pdbx_strand_id
1 'polypeptide(L)'
;MNDKTVNAGQNQEAGQNPKAEQDSGEVFFQEAALFLAETYGRMLDDRVQLKALIDAGVIPYTEEMAIRDLSAVSVGYNTERVQTSNISNIPERIAALLDSGYVEKMNRRLKQEMAETARDYAYLCWKIETVETAMRERMSKKEQDIFERIFLRKRTYRQICAAYKKGTLHNKQISQTKKKCLQAIADHLKNASCFPMYSRYMDNLRRECQQEK
;
A
#
# COMPACT_ATOMS: atom_id res chain seq x y z
N MET A 1 -10.36 -50.88 51.95
CA MET A 1 -9.63 -51.37 50.77
C MET A 1 -10.29 -50.77 49.53
N ASN A 2 -9.81 -49.66 49.05
CA ASN A 2 -10.15 -49.11 47.73
C ASN A 2 -9.04 -48.10 47.31
N ASP A 3 -8.17 -48.61 46.49
CA ASP A 3 -7.13 -47.83 45.83
C ASP A 3 -7.78 -46.90 44.82
N LYS A 4 -7.49 -45.59 44.91
CA LYS A 4 -7.74 -44.59 43.89
C LYS A 4 -6.43 -44.25 43.18
N THR A 5 -6.22 -44.82 42.02
CA THR A 5 -5.20 -44.44 41.08
C THR A 5 -5.53 -43.06 40.50
N VAL A 6 -4.70 -42.09 40.81
CA VAL A 6 -4.75 -40.75 40.24
C VAL A 6 -4.00 -40.78 38.91
N ASN A 7 -4.72 -40.56 37.80
CA ASN A 7 -4.18 -40.44 36.45
C ASN A 7 -3.65 -39.02 36.27
N ALA A 8 -2.33 -38.85 36.23
CA ALA A 8 -1.66 -37.59 35.90
C ALA A 8 -1.71 -37.39 34.39
N GLY A 9 -2.54 -36.44 33.95
CA GLY A 9 -2.58 -35.99 32.58
C GLY A 9 -1.27 -35.26 32.21
N GLN A 10 -0.52 -35.85 31.31
CA GLN A 10 0.62 -35.22 30.68
C GLN A 10 0.11 -34.14 29.69
N ASN A 11 0.26 -32.88 30.06
CA ASN A 11 0.19 -31.75 29.11
C ASN A 11 1.43 -31.81 28.20
N GLN A 12 1.26 -32.31 27.00
CA GLN A 12 2.22 -32.10 25.93
C GLN A 12 2.10 -30.63 25.43
N GLU A 13 2.96 -29.78 25.98
CA GLU A 13 3.26 -28.50 25.34
C GLU A 13 3.84 -28.78 23.94
N ALA A 14 3.08 -28.44 22.91
CA ALA A 14 3.54 -28.48 21.53
C ALA A 14 4.69 -27.47 21.39
N GLY A 15 5.91 -27.96 21.43
CA GLY A 15 7.12 -27.18 21.22
C GLY A 15 7.10 -26.56 19.83
N GLN A 16 6.78 -25.28 19.76
CA GLN A 16 6.95 -24.48 18.55
C GLN A 16 8.42 -24.53 18.17
N ASN A 17 8.70 -24.96 16.95
CA ASN A 17 10.06 -25.17 16.45
C ASN A 17 10.63 -23.79 16.03
N PRO A 18 11.56 -23.17 16.79
CA PRO A 18 12.03 -21.81 16.55
C PRO A 18 12.76 -21.64 15.20
N LYS A 19 13.22 -22.72 14.59
CA LYS A 19 13.81 -22.70 13.23
C LYS A 19 12.79 -22.48 12.14
N ALA A 20 11.55 -22.97 12.27
CA ALA A 20 10.51 -22.80 11.27
C ALA A 20 9.99 -21.34 11.20
N GLU A 21 9.97 -20.64 12.34
CA GLU A 21 9.59 -19.22 12.39
C GLU A 21 10.67 -18.29 11.84
N GLN A 22 11.95 -18.61 12.06
CA GLN A 22 13.05 -17.83 11.48
C GLN A 22 13.12 -17.96 9.96
N ASP A 23 12.91 -19.16 9.41
CA ASP A 23 12.90 -19.41 7.96
C ASP A 23 11.73 -18.69 7.26
N SER A 24 10.55 -18.70 7.87
CA SER A 24 9.37 -18.00 7.32
C SER A 24 9.52 -16.47 7.30
N GLY A 25 10.22 -15.90 8.29
CA GLY A 25 10.51 -14.47 8.35
C GLY A 25 11.50 -14.03 7.26
N GLU A 26 12.52 -14.81 6.99
CA GLU A 26 13.54 -14.48 5.99
C GLU A 26 12.99 -14.54 4.56
N VAL A 27 12.14 -15.53 4.27
CA VAL A 27 11.40 -15.64 3.00
C VAL A 27 10.54 -14.40 2.77
N PHE A 28 9.79 -13.94 3.79
CA PHE A 28 8.97 -12.74 3.69
C PHE A 28 9.78 -11.49 3.31
N PHE A 29 10.94 -11.25 3.94
CA PHE A 29 11.73 -10.06 3.63
C PHE A 29 12.29 -10.09 2.21
N GLN A 30 12.62 -11.26 1.66
CA GLN A 30 13.04 -11.41 0.27
C GLN A 30 11.89 -11.12 -0.71
N GLU A 31 10.70 -11.64 -0.46
CA GLU A 31 9.50 -11.38 -1.26
C GLU A 31 9.12 -9.90 -1.20
N ALA A 32 9.12 -9.29 -0.02
CA ALA A 32 8.84 -7.88 0.17
C ALA A 32 9.87 -6.98 -0.54
N ALA A 33 11.15 -7.34 -0.52
CA ALA A 33 12.19 -6.61 -1.24
C ALA A 33 11.97 -6.66 -2.75
N LEU A 34 11.58 -7.82 -3.28
CA LEU A 34 11.26 -7.97 -4.71
C LEU A 34 10.03 -7.13 -5.08
N PHE A 35 8.96 -7.24 -4.30
CA PHE A 35 7.73 -6.45 -4.49
C PHE A 35 8.02 -4.94 -4.50
N LEU A 36 8.75 -4.43 -3.51
CA LEU A 36 9.13 -3.02 -3.44
C LEU A 36 9.98 -2.59 -4.65
N ALA A 37 10.94 -3.42 -5.07
CA ALA A 37 11.77 -3.11 -6.22
C ALA A 37 10.97 -3.09 -7.53
N GLU A 38 10.05 -4.03 -7.74
CA GLU A 38 9.23 -4.14 -8.95
C GLU A 38 8.18 -3.02 -9.05
N THR A 39 7.65 -2.57 -7.92
CA THR A 39 6.66 -1.50 -7.85
C THR A 39 7.28 -0.11 -7.69
N TYR A 40 8.60 0.00 -7.49
CA TYR A 40 9.28 1.25 -7.15
C TYR A 40 8.99 2.41 -8.12
N GLY A 41 9.00 2.16 -9.43
CA GLY A 41 8.69 3.19 -10.42
C GLY A 41 7.25 3.70 -10.28
N ARG A 42 6.28 2.80 -10.14
CA ARG A 42 4.86 3.15 -9.91
C ARG A 42 4.70 3.94 -8.62
N MET A 43 5.36 3.53 -7.54
CA MET A 43 5.31 4.24 -6.26
C MET A 43 5.79 5.69 -6.35
N LEU A 44 6.79 5.98 -7.18
CA LEU A 44 7.26 7.36 -7.41
C LEU A 44 6.18 8.22 -8.10
N ASP A 45 5.48 7.67 -9.10
CA ASP A 45 4.39 8.35 -9.81
C ASP A 45 3.19 8.56 -8.87
N ASP A 46 2.78 7.54 -8.12
CA ASP A 46 1.69 7.60 -7.15
C ASP A 46 1.97 8.64 -6.04
N ARG A 47 3.23 8.76 -5.60
CA ARG A 47 3.64 9.77 -4.62
C ARG A 47 3.37 11.19 -5.13
N VAL A 48 3.66 11.47 -6.39
CA VAL A 48 3.41 12.78 -6.97
C VAL A 48 1.91 13.08 -7.04
N GLN A 49 1.11 12.08 -7.45
CA GLN A 49 -0.35 12.23 -7.56
C GLN A 49 -1.01 12.42 -6.19
N LEU A 50 -0.70 11.57 -5.21
CA LEU A 50 -1.25 11.68 -3.86
C LEU A 50 -0.83 12.99 -3.18
N LYS A 51 0.43 13.41 -3.39
CA LYS A 51 0.88 14.71 -2.89
C LYS A 51 0.07 15.86 -3.47
N ALA A 52 -0.17 15.87 -4.78
CA ALA A 52 -0.98 16.90 -5.43
C ALA A 52 -2.41 16.94 -4.88
N LEU A 53 -3.03 15.77 -4.60
CA LEU A 53 -4.35 15.70 -3.98
C LEU A 53 -4.37 16.28 -2.55
N ILE A 54 -3.34 15.98 -1.76
CA ILE A 54 -3.22 16.52 -0.39
C ILE A 54 -2.98 18.02 -0.41
N ASP A 55 -2.10 18.51 -1.30
CA ASP A 55 -1.78 19.94 -1.43
C ASP A 55 -2.99 20.74 -1.96
N ALA A 56 -3.86 20.14 -2.77
CA ALA A 56 -5.12 20.77 -3.21
C ALA A 56 -6.12 20.93 -2.05
N GLY A 57 -6.02 20.12 -1.01
CA GLY A 57 -6.89 20.18 0.16
C GLY A 57 -8.33 19.73 -0.11
N VAL A 58 -9.18 19.90 0.90
CA VAL A 58 -10.62 19.60 0.82
C VAL A 58 -11.37 20.86 0.42
N ILE A 59 -12.07 20.81 -0.72
CA ILE A 59 -13.06 21.84 -1.07
C ILE A 59 -14.31 21.56 -0.21
N PRO A 60 -14.73 22.51 0.67
CA PRO A 60 -15.90 22.31 1.49
C PRO A 60 -17.16 22.13 0.62
N TYR A 61 -17.94 21.13 0.96
CA TYR A 61 -19.25 20.92 0.34
C TYR A 61 -20.23 21.99 0.84
N THR A 62 -20.90 22.69 -0.07
CA THR A 62 -21.82 23.80 0.25
C THR A 62 -23.28 23.39 0.06
N GLU A 63 -24.22 24.17 0.62
CA GLU A 63 -25.65 23.97 0.40
C GLU A 63 -26.01 24.07 -1.10
N GLU A 64 -25.39 24.99 -1.83
CA GLU A 64 -25.61 25.14 -3.28
C GLU A 64 -25.22 23.88 -4.05
N MET A 65 -24.07 23.26 -3.68
CA MET A 65 -23.64 21.98 -4.25
C MET A 65 -24.64 20.88 -3.90
N ALA A 66 -25.14 20.84 -2.66
CA ALA A 66 -26.15 19.86 -2.22
C ALA A 66 -27.44 20.01 -3.03
N ILE A 67 -27.95 21.21 -3.19
CA ILE A 67 -29.15 21.49 -3.98
C ILE A 67 -28.97 21.02 -5.44
N ARG A 68 -27.84 21.35 -6.05
CA ARG A 68 -27.55 20.95 -7.43
C ARG A 68 -27.49 19.44 -7.59
N ASP A 69 -26.76 18.75 -6.72
CA ASP A 69 -26.54 17.31 -6.82
C ASP A 69 -27.82 16.52 -6.53
N LEU A 70 -28.59 16.92 -5.52
CA LEU A 70 -29.89 16.31 -5.20
C LEU A 70 -30.95 16.57 -6.27
N SER A 71 -30.91 17.73 -6.91
CA SER A 71 -31.80 18.06 -8.04
C SER A 71 -31.44 17.25 -9.29
N ALA A 72 -30.14 17.03 -9.57
CA ALA A 72 -29.68 16.25 -10.72
C ALA A 72 -30.07 14.78 -10.61
N VAL A 73 -29.99 14.18 -9.41
CA VAL A 73 -30.41 12.78 -9.16
C VAL A 73 -31.89 12.59 -9.44
N SER A 74 -32.73 13.59 -9.21
CA SER A 74 -34.20 13.50 -9.44
C SER A 74 -34.57 13.49 -10.95
N VAL A 75 -33.72 14.02 -11.80
CA VAL A 75 -33.98 14.07 -13.27
C VAL A 75 -33.62 12.74 -13.95
N GLY A 76 -32.71 11.94 -13.41
CA GLY A 76 -32.27 10.67 -13.98
C GLY A 76 -33.25 9.50 -13.85
N TYR A 77 -34.26 9.59 -13.01
CA TYR A 77 -35.25 8.52 -12.77
C TYR A 77 -36.52 8.61 -13.65
N ASN A 78 -36.56 9.51 -14.62
CA ASN A 78 -37.79 9.79 -15.40
C ASN A 78 -37.92 9.01 -16.72
N THR A 79 -37.24 7.86 -16.88
CA THR A 79 -37.36 7.06 -18.11
C THR A 79 -38.42 5.96 -18.08
N GLU A 80 -39.09 5.69 -16.96
CA GLU A 80 -40.26 4.85 -16.93
C GLU A 80 -41.41 5.57 -16.19
N ARG A 81 -42.44 5.94 -16.92
CA ARG A 81 -43.72 6.46 -16.38
C ARG A 81 -44.40 5.38 -15.54
N VAL A 82 -44.01 5.23 -14.31
CA VAL A 82 -44.91 4.65 -13.31
C VAL A 82 -45.68 5.82 -12.69
N GLN A 83 -46.95 5.97 -13.06
CA GLN A 83 -47.88 6.84 -12.39
C GLN A 83 -48.09 6.32 -10.96
N THR A 84 -47.21 6.74 -10.05
CA THR A 84 -47.51 6.68 -8.63
C THR A 84 -47.90 8.08 -8.17
N SER A 85 -49.06 8.17 -7.57
CA SER A 85 -49.72 9.38 -7.07
C SER A 85 -49.01 10.12 -5.91
N ASN A 86 -47.70 9.88 -5.73
CA ASN A 86 -46.86 10.65 -4.87
C ASN A 86 -45.93 11.49 -5.76
N ILE A 87 -46.39 12.64 -6.23
CA ILE A 87 -45.53 13.75 -6.64
C ILE A 87 -44.79 14.15 -5.37
N SER A 88 -43.66 13.51 -5.11
CA SER A 88 -42.82 13.88 -3.99
C SER A 88 -42.31 15.29 -4.29
N ASN A 89 -42.66 16.23 -3.41
CA ASN A 89 -42.25 17.62 -3.52
C ASN A 89 -40.71 17.66 -3.35
N ILE A 90 -39.98 17.61 -4.50
CA ILE A 90 -38.52 17.56 -4.55
C ILE A 90 -37.89 18.66 -3.70
N PRO A 91 -38.36 19.94 -3.80
CA PRO A 91 -37.89 21.02 -2.95
C PRO A 91 -38.04 20.76 -1.44
N GLU A 92 -39.14 20.19 -1.00
CA GLU A 92 -39.37 19.88 0.43
C GLU A 92 -38.43 18.75 0.90
N ARG A 93 -38.14 17.75 0.06
CA ARG A 93 -37.18 16.70 0.40
C ARG A 93 -35.77 17.24 0.48
N ILE A 94 -35.39 18.15 -0.42
CA ILE A 94 -34.09 18.81 -0.38
C ILE A 94 -33.99 19.65 0.91
N ALA A 95 -35.00 20.45 1.23
CA ALA A 95 -35.02 21.24 2.46
C ALA A 95 -34.89 20.36 3.71
N ALA A 96 -35.64 19.28 3.80
CA ALA A 96 -35.58 18.33 4.91
C ALA A 96 -34.18 17.66 5.03
N LEU A 97 -33.53 17.36 3.92
CA LEU A 97 -32.16 16.83 3.93
C LEU A 97 -31.14 17.87 4.42
N LEU A 98 -31.27 19.12 3.98
CA LEU A 98 -30.42 20.21 4.44
C LEU A 98 -30.59 20.46 5.93
N ASP A 99 -31.84 20.52 6.40
CA ASP A 99 -32.17 20.67 7.83
C ASP A 99 -31.67 19.50 8.69
N SER A 100 -31.54 18.30 8.11
CA SER A 100 -30.98 17.12 8.78
C SER A 100 -29.45 17.12 8.90
N GLY A 101 -28.77 18.17 8.46
CA GLY A 101 -27.32 18.30 8.52
C GLY A 101 -26.58 17.52 7.41
N TYR A 102 -27.17 17.43 6.24
CA TYR A 102 -26.59 16.72 5.09
C TYR A 102 -25.23 17.31 4.69
N VAL A 103 -25.10 18.64 4.65
CA VAL A 103 -23.86 19.34 4.31
C VAL A 103 -22.74 19.03 5.30
N GLU A 104 -23.04 19.06 6.60
CA GLU A 104 -22.09 18.72 7.66
C GLU A 104 -21.65 17.26 7.58
N LYS A 105 -22.58 16.36 7.25
CA LYS A 105 -22.28 14.94 7.06
C LYS A 105 -21.33 14.74 5.87
N MET A 106 -21.58 15.40 4.75
CA MET A 106 -20.71 15.35 3.57
C MET A 106 -19.32 15.92 3.85
N ASN A 107 -19.26 17.08 4.51
CA ASN A 107 -17.98 17.68 4.91
C ASN A 107 -17.18 16.80 5.87
N ARG A 108 -17.85 16.10 6.78
CA ARG A 108 -17.22 15.14 7.69
C ARG A 108 -16.65 13.96 6.93
N ARG A 109 -17.39 13.43 5.94
CA ARG A 109 -16.94 12.37 5.04
C ARG A 109 -15.71 12.78 4.23
N LEU A 110 -15.75 13.97 3.60
CA LEU A 110 -14.62 14.50 2.82
C LEU A 110 -13.35 14.66 3.68
N LYS A 111 -13.49 15.14 4.92
CA LYS A 111 -12.36 15.23 5.87
C LYS A 111 -11.81 13.85 6.22
N GLN A 112 -12.67 12.86 6.37
CA GLN A 112 -12.25 11.49 6.65
C GLN A 112 -11.51 10.87 5.45
N GLU A 113 -12.04 11.01 4.23
CA GLU A 113 -11.40 10.55 3.00
C GLU A 113 -10.01 11.20 2.80
N MET A 114 -9.88 12.50 3.10
CA MET A 114 -8.59 13.18 3.06
C MET A 114 -7.61 12.64 4.12
N ALA A 115 -8.10 12.33 5.32
CA ALA A 115 -7.25 11.74 6.37
C ALA A 115 -6.80 10.31 6.01
N GLU A 116 -7.59 9.56 5.27
CA GLU A 116 -7.21 8.26 4.72
C GLU A 116 -6.16 8.41 3.63
N THR A 117 -6.36 9.32 2.68
CA THR A 117 -5.38 9.67 1.64
C THR A 117 -4.03 10.08 2.23
N ALA A 118 -4.03 10.88 3.30
CA ALA A 118 -2.79 11.28 3.99
C ALA A 118 -2.08 10.09 4.65
N ARG A 119 -2.82 9.11 5.19
CA ARG A 119 -2.24 7.87 5.73
C ARG A 119 -1.63 6.99 4.64
N ASP A 120 -2.31 6.86 3.51
CA ASP A 120 -1.83 6.11 2.35
C ASP A 120 -0.57 6.75 1.78
N TYR A 121 -0.53 8.08 1.71
CA TYR A 121 0.66 8.83 1.31
C TYR A 121 1.84 8.60 2.27
N ALA A 122 1.61 8.61 3.58
CA ALA A 122 2.65 8.36 4.57
C ALA A 122 3.22 6.93 4.44
N TYR A 123 2.36 5.94 4.24
CA TYR A 123 2.77 4.56 3.99
C TYR A 123 3.55 4.41 2.69
N LEU A 124 3.10 5.05 1.61
CA LEU A 124 3.80 5.07 0.34
C LEU A 124 5.18 5.72 0.46
N CYS A 125 5.29 6.85 1.15
CA CYS A 125 6.57 7.51 1.42
C CYS A 125 7.53 6.58 2.19
N TRP A 126 7.04 5.86 3.20
CA TRP A 126 7.85 4.88 3.92
C TRP A 126 8.36 3.75 3.02
N LYS A 127 7.54 3.20 2.12
CA LYS A 127 7.98 2.19 1.14
C LYS A 127 9.11 2.72 0.25
N ILE A 128 8.95 3.93 -0.28
CA ILE A 128 9.95 4.59 -1.13
C ILE A 128 11.23 4.84 -0.35
N GLU A 129 11.14 5.42 0.84
CA GLU A 129 12.28 5.71 1.70
C GLU A 129 13.07 4.45 2.08
N THR A 130 12.38 3.34 2.29
CA THR A 130 12.98 2.02 2.53
C THR A 130 13.91 1.63 1.37
N VAL A 131 13.44 1.76 0.12
CA VAL A 131 14.25 1.45 -1.06
C VAL A 131 15.40 2.46 -1.22
N GLU A 132 15.12 3.76 -1.12
CA GLU A 132 16.12 4.83 -1.29
C GLU A 132 17.21 4.75 -0.22
N THR A 133 16.86 4.44 1.02
CA THR A 133 17.82 4.29 2.11
C THR A 133 18.70 3.05 1.91
N ALA A 134 18.10 1.91 1.54
CA ALA A 134 18.87 0.72 1.20
C ALA A 134 19.83 0.98 0.04
N MET A 135 19.39 1.72 -0.99
CA MET A 135 20.24 2.12 -2.11
C MET A 135 21.42 2.99 -1.66
N ARG A 136 21.14 4.02 -0.87
CA ARG A 136 22.14 5.00 -0.41
C ARG A 136 23.17 4.38 0.53
N GLU A 137 22.73 3.53 1.47
CA GLU A 137 23.59 3.03 2.55
C GLU A 137 24.32 1.73 2.21
N ARG A 138 23.74 0.90 1.35
CA ARG A 138 24.20 -0.49 1.14
C ARG A 138 24.58 -0.83 -0.29
N MET A 139 24.33 0.07 -1.25
CA MET A 139 24.65 -0.18 -2.65
C MET A 139 25.71 0.80 -3.16
N SER A 140 26.69 0.27 -3.89
CA SER A 140 27.65 1.09 -4.64
C SER A 140 26.95 1.83 -5.78
N LYS A 141 27.53 2.92 -6.28
CA LYS A 141 26.98 3.68 -7.43
C LYS A 141 26.73 2.81 -8.67
N LYS A 142 27.57 1.79 -8.90
CA LYS A 142 27.37 0.85 -10.01
C LYS A 142 26.14 -0.05 -9.77
N GLU A 143 25.94 -0.51 -8.55
CA GLU A 143 24.78 -1.34 -8.19
C GLU A 143 23.49 -0.52 -8.27
N GLN A 144 23.50 0.75 -7.84
CA GLN A 144 22.39 1.68 -7.99
C GLN A 144 22.01 1.90 -9.46
N ASP A 145 22.98 2.17 -10.35
CA ASP A 145 22.72 2.32 -11.79
C ASP A 145 22.13 1.03 -12.40
N ILE A 146 22.61 -0.14 -12.01
CA ILE A 146 22.06 -1.42 -12.48
C ILE A 146 20.64 -1.62 -11.95
N PHE A 147 20.38 -1.31 -10.67
CA PHE A 147 19.04 -1.37 -10.06
C PHE A 147 18.05 -0.48 -10.82
N GLU A 148 18.39 0.79 -11.05
CA GLU A 148 17.56 1.72 -11.81
C GLU A 148 17.25 1.22 -13.21
N ARG A 149 18.24 0.68 -13.92
CA ARG A 149 18.05 0.14 -15.27
C ARG A 149 17.11 -1.06 -15.28
N ILE A 150 17.19 -1.94 -14.27
CA ILE A 150 16.31 -3.11 -14.16
C ILE A 150 14.89 -2.70 -13.76
N PHE A 151 14.74 -1.99 -12.65
CA PHE A 151 13.45 -1.79 -12.00
C PHE A 151 12.70 -0.54 -12.43
N LEU A 152 13.41 0.58 -12.69
CA LEU A 152 12.78 1.81 -13.17
C LEU A 152 12.65 1.83 -14.70
N ARG A 153 13.75 1.56 -15.41
CA ARG A 153 13.78 1.64 -16.86
C ARG A 153 13.36 0.35 -17.57
N LYS A 154 13.05 -0.71 -16.81
CA LYS A 154 12.63 -2.04 -17.29
C LYS A 154 13.51 -2.58 -18.42
N ARG A 155 14.84 -2.34 -18.36
CA ARG A 155 15.82 -2.77 -19.37
C ARG A 155 16.14 -4.25 -19.22
N THR A 156 16.25 -4.95 -20.35
CA THR A 156 16.74 -6.33 -20.36
C THR A 156 18.24 -6.40 -20.04
N TYR A 157 18.69 -7.53 -19.53
CA TYR A 157 20.14 -7.72 -19.23
C TYR A 157 21.03 -7.47 -20.45
N ARG A 158 20.59 -7.86 -21.65
CA ARG A 158 21.30 -7.59 -22.91
C ARG A 158 21.46 -6.09 -23.18
N GLN A 159 20.40 -5.30 -22.96
CA GLN A 159 20.42 -3.85 -23.12
C GLN A 159 21.33 -3.18 -22.07
N ILE A 160 21.33 -3.70 -20.85
CA ILE A 160 22.22 -3.20 -19.78
C ILE A 160 23.68 -3.49 -20.15
N CYS A 161 24.02 -4.73 -20.55
CA CYS A 161 25.37 -5.07 -21.01
C CYS A 161 25.83 -4.19 -22.18
N ALA A 162 24.95 -3.90 -23.13
CA ALA A 162 25.28 -3.05 -24.28
C ALA A 162 25.56 -1.59 -23.91
N ALA A 163 24.97 -1.09 -22.82
CA ALA A 163 25.17 0.28 -22.32
C ALA A 163 26.51 0.46 -21.59
N TYR A 164 27.14 -0.63 -21.13
CA TYR A 164 28.48 -0.59 -20.56
C TYR A 164 29.53 -0.86 -21.64
N LYS A 165 30.77 -0.40 -21.41
CA LYS A 165 31.87 -0.68 -22.35
C LYS A 165 31.98 -2.17 -22.64
N LYS A 166 32.18 -2.56 -23.92
CA LYS A 166 32.25 -3.96 -24.34
C LYS A 166 33.16 -4.78 -23.41
N GLY A 167 32.64 -5.90 -22.90
CA GLY A 167 33.39 -6.85 -22.06
C GLY A 167 33.49 -6.51 -20.57
N THR A 168 32.94 -5.37 -20.10
CA THR A 168 33.03 -4.97 -18.68
C THR A 168 31.89 -5.48 -17.81
N LEU A 169 30.79 -5.94 -18.41
CA LEU A 169 29.62 -6.44 -17.68
C LEU A 169 29.00 -7.62 -18.43
N HIS A 170 28.73 -8.71 -17.74
CA HIS A 170 28.10 -9.92 -18.25
C HIS A 170 26.76 -10.17 -17.56
N ASN A 171 25.85 -10.88 -18.23
CA ASN A 171 24.53 -11.24 -17.70
C ASN A 171 24.60 -11.87 -16.29
N LYS A 172 25.57 -12.73 -16.03
CA LYS A 172 25.78 -13.36 -14.72
C LYS A 172 26.06 -12.31 -13.63
N GLN A 173 26.87 -11.29 -13.95
CA GLN A 173 27.17 -10.20 -13.00
C GLN A 173 25.94 -9.34 -12.72
N ILE A 174 25.12 -9.04 -13.75
CA ILE A 174 23.85 -8.30 -13.56
C ILE A 174 22.90 -9.08 -12.66
N SER A 175 22.75 -10.40 -12.89
CA SER A 175 21.92 -11.27 -12.06
C SER A 175 22.40 -11.31 -10.60
N GLN A 176 23.73 -11.40 -10.40
CA GLN A 176 24.32 -11.33 -9.05
C GLN A 176 24.11 -9.97 -8.40
N THR A 177 24.28 -8.88 -9.16
CA THR A 177 24.00 -7.52 -8.66
C THR A 177 22.54 -7.35 -8.30
N LYS A 178 21.60 -7.83 -9.14
CA LYS A 178 20.15 -7.82 -8.81
C LYS A 178 19.91 -8.50 -7.45
N LYS A 179 20.48 -9.69 -7.24
CA LYS A 179 20.33 -10.41 -5.96
C LYS A 179 20.88 -9.62 -4.78
N LYS A 180 22.08 -9.00 -4.94
CA LYS A 180 22.66 -8.14 -3.90
C LYS A 180 21.79 -6.92 -3.56
N CYS A 181 21.24 -6.26 -4.58
CA CYS A 181 20.33 -5.13 -4.37
C CYS A 181 19.08 -5.54 -3.61
N LEU A 182 18.47 -6.66 -3.97
CA LEU A 182 17.30 -7.19 -3.25
C LEU A 182 17.66 -7.58 -1.81
N GLN A 183 18.81 -8.20 -1.59
CA GLN A 183 19.30 -8.51 -0.25
C GLN A 183 19.49 -7.25 0.59
N ALA A 184 20.05 -6.18 0.02
CA ALA A 184 20.22 -4.91 0.73
C ALA A 184 18.88 -4.31 1.18
N ILE A 185 17.84 -4.40 0.36
CA ILE A 185 16.47 -3.96 0.71
C ILE A 185 15.88 -4.87 1.79
N ALA A 186 16.02 -6.19 1.66
CA ALA A 186 15.54 -7.15 2.64
C ALA A 186 16.17 -6.94 4.03
N ASP A 187 17.49 -6.73 4.07
CA ASP A 187 18.22 -6.44 5.30
C ASP A 187 17.79 -5.11 5.94
N HIS A 188 17.47 -4.09 5.12
CA HIS A 188 16.95 -2.83 5.61
C HIS A 188 15.55 -3.02 6.21
N LEU A 189 14.65 -3.74 5.53
CA LEU A 189 13.33 -4.10 6.05
C LEU A 189 13.40 -4.88 7.35
N LYS A 190 14.30 -5.87 7.44
CA LYS A 190 14.53 -6.64 8.65
C LYS A 190 14.94 -5.75 9.83
N ASN A 191 15.83 -4.80 9.60
CA ASN A 191 16.22 -3.83 10.62
C ASN A 191 15.03 -2.91 11.00
N ALA A 192 14.27 -2.42 10.01
CA ALA A 192 13.11 -1.57 10.24
C ALA A 192 12.01 -2.30 11.04
N SER A 193 11.85 -3.60 10.85
CA SER A 193 10.85 -4.41 11.56
C SER A 193 11.06 -4.46 13.08
N CYS A 194 12.27 -4.18 13.55
CA CYS A 194 12.59 -4.10 14.97
C CYS A 194 12.00 -2.86 15.66
N PHE A 195 11.53 -1.86 14.90
CA PHE A 195 10.97 -0.64 15.46
C PHE A 195 9.43 -0.71 15.53
N PRO A 196 8.81 -0.60 16.74
CA PRO A 196 7.36 -0.73 16.90
C PRO A 196 6.54 0.24 16.04
N MET A 197 7.09 1.42 15.75
CA MET A 197 6.44 2.44 14.93
C MET A 197 6.15 1.97 13.49
N TYR A 198 6.91 1.00 12.95
CA TYR A 198 6.72 0.45 11.62
C TYR A 198 5.90 -0.84 11.58
N SER A 199 5.48 -1.40 12.72
CA SER A 199 4.74 -2.66 12.78
C SER A 199 3.52 -2.66 11.86
N ARG A 200 2.71 -1.60 11.90
CA ARG A 200 1.53 -1.43 11.04
C ARG A 200 1.88 -1.40 9.56
N TYR A 201 2.99 -0.76 9.19
CA TYR A 201 3.45 -0.68 7.80
C TYR A 201 3.95 -2.06 7.32
N MET A 202 4.62 -2.80 8.19
CA MET A 202 5.05 -4.17 7.90
C MET A 202 3.87 -5.12 7.71
N ASP A 203 2.81 -4.99 8.51
CA ASP A 203 1.59 -5.79 8.38
C ASP A 203 0.84 -5.47 7.07
N ASN A 204 0.80 -4.19 6.67
CA ASN A 204 0.25 -3.79 5.38
C ASN A 204 1.06 -4.37 4.22
N LEU A 205 2.38 -4.26 4.26
CA LEU A 205 3.29 -4.80 3.25
C LEU A 205 3.14 -6.32 3.10
N ARG A 206 2.99 -7.03 4.23
CA ARG A 206 2.75 -8.49 4.22
C ARG A 206 1.45 -8.85 3.49
N ARG A 207 0.36 -8.08 3.71
CA ARG A 207 -0.91 -8.27 3.00
C ARG A 207 -0.79 -8.00 1.50
N GLU A 208 -0.12 -6.91 1.11
CA GLU A 208 0.11 -6.59 -0.30
C GLU A 208 0.90 -7.70 -1.02
N CYS A 209 1.99 -8.20 -0.43
CA CYS A 209 2.77 -9.30 -1.00
C CYS A 209 1.99 -10.61 -1.15
N GLN A 210 0.95 -10.84 -0.35
CA GLN A 210 0.08 -12.02 -0.44
C GLN A 210 -0.98 -11.90 -1.52
N GLN A 211 -1.40 -10.68 -1.87
CA GLN A 211 -2.44 -10.42 -2.88
C GLN A 211 -1.92 -10.49 -4.32
N GLU A 212 -0.61 -10.34 -4.53
CA GLU A 212 0.01 -10.42 -5.86
C GLU A 212 0.48 -11.83 -6.26
N LYS A 213 0.27 -12.84 -5.39
CA LYS A 213 0.54 -14.27 -5.70
C LYS A 213 -0.68 -14.95 -6.29
#